data_8f4dd9f70d6efc1239cee7e53c1d4358
#
_entry.id   8f4dd9f70d6efc1239cee7e53c1d4358
#
_cell.length_a   1.000
_cell.length_b   1.000
_cell.length_c   1.000
_cell.angle_alpha   90.00
_cell.angle_beta   90.00
_cell.angle_gamma   90.00
#
_symmetry.space_group_name_H-M   'P 1'
#
loop_
_entity.id
_entity.type
_entity.pdbx_description
1 polymer ?
#
loop_
_entity_poly.entity_id
_entity_poly.type
_entity_poly.pdbx_seq_one_letter_code
_entity_poly.pdbx_strand_id
1 'polypeptide(L)'
;MFSRKTSIAILAAMAALTTQVWAADATLLGDKFTSNGADPSASADGMIPAYSGGITNPPEGYVAGGDHIDPFRNDKPLFSITAANMEQYENRLSVGQKALLSRKKGNYRMDVYPSRRSCALPQFVYDATKKNATRARLIDDGNGVADARIGVPFPIPKSPIEIYWNHNFHWHGHRYHAVTSGANVYNNGSLTKIVREDWRYNFYADPQGPISQHANDQFNWMGIWKAPPRFNGSGFSMINTINQLAEPRKGVMFNPSTRRIMQAPAAAVTYEGPLSTADGMRQSHDMFLFSGSPDRYNWRLLGKREIFVPYNAYKASASTTTHEALMTPFHPNPDYLRYELHRVWVLEATQKDGFRMKQARRVFYVDEDSWIFLMSDIFNNRDELIYVQHAFIKNYYEAPACVFEFDVMHDMTNGNYNIDHIKLGFGPADLDYDLDPSDFGSSALRRKIGR
;
A
#
# COMPACT_ATOMS: atom_id res chain seq x y z
N MET A 1 78.21 -7.32 27.21
CA MET A 1 78.50 -6.13 26.42
C MET A 1 77.34 -5.89 25.51
N PHE A 2 76.61 -4.80 25.78
CA PHE A 2 75.49 -4.14 25.05
C PHE A 2 74.41 -4.93 24.29
N SER A 3 73.28 -5.01 24.97
CA SER A 3 71.91 -5.16 24.49
C SER A 3 71.50 -3.96 23.59
N ARG A 4 70.78 -4.22 22.49
CA ARG A 4 69.86 -3.24 21.91
C ARG A 4 68.52 -3.88 21.68
N LYS A 5 67.57 -3.52 22.52
CA LYS A 5 66.14 -3.71 22.35
C LYS A 5 65.70 -2.78 21.23
N THR A 6 65.09 -3.33 20.19
CA THR A 6 64.41 -2.57 19.16
C THR A 6 62.90 -2.86 19.33
N SER A 7 62.21 -1.90 19.95
CA SER A 7 60.74 -1.93 20.06
C SER A 7 60.15 -1.49 18.72
N ILE A 8 59.47 -2.42 18.06
CA ILE A 8 58.64 -2.11 16.88
C ILE A 8 57.27 -1.76 17.40
N ALA A 9 56.92 -0.49 17.39
CA ALA A 9 55.58 -0.01 17.61
C ALA A 9 54.75 -0.23 16.34
N ILE A 10 53.87 -1.22 16.36
CA ILE A 10 52.89 -1.40 15.30
C ILE A 10 51.74 -0.42 15.61
N LEU A 11 51.69 0.68 14.87
CA LEU A 11 50.53 1.56 14.80
C LEU A 11 49.43 0.83 14.03
N ALA A 12 48.45 0.28 14.73
CA ALA A 12 47.21 -0.16 14.14
C ALA A 12 46.39 1.08 13.77
N ALA A 13 46.47 1.51 12.53
CA ALA A 13 45.55 2.48 11.95
C ALA A 13 44.18 1.74 11.75
N MET A 14 43.29 1.84 12.73
CA MET A 14 41.87 1.55 12.49
C MET A 14 41.37 2.61 11.51
N ALA A 15 41.29 2.26 10.24
CA ALA A 15 40.50 2.97 9.26
C ALA A 15 39.02 2.81 9.69
N ALA A 16 38.49 3.77 10.41
CA ALA A 16 37.05 3.94 10.56
C ALA A 16 36.51 4.20 9.14
N LEU A 17 35.97 3.17 8.52
CA LEU A 17 35.10 3.31 7.36
C LEU A 17 33.83 4.03 7.86
N THR A 18 33.89 5.35 7.92
CA THR A 18 32.69 6.17 7.96
C THR A 18 32.01 5.95 6.61
N THR A 19 31.00 5.10 6.58
CA THR A 19 30.03 5.12 5.50
C THR A 19 29.43 6.52 5.52
N GLN A 20 29.92 7.40 4.67
CA GLN A 20 29.25 8.66 4.37
C GLN A 20 27.90 8.28 3.76
N VAL A 21 26.86 8.28 4.59
CA VAL A 21 25.49 8.31 4.11
C VAL A 21 25.34 9.66 3.41
N TRP A 22 25.45 9.65 2.11
CA TRP A 22 25.20 10.83 1.30
C TRP A 22 23.73 11.16 1.45
N ALA A 23 23.42 12.18 2.23
CA ALA A 23 22.07 12.75 2.26
C ALA A 23 21.64 13.04 0.82
N ALA A 24 20.39 12.77 0.50
CA ALA A 24 19.86 13.16 -0.80
C ALA A 24 19.92 14.68 -0.92
N ASP A 25 20.20 15.18 -2.10
CA ASP A 25 20.19 16.63 -2.33
C ASP A 25 18.73 17.13 -2.33
N ALA A 26 18.28 17.57 -1.17
CA ALA A 26 16.90 18.05 -0.97
C ALA A 26 16.59 19.32 -1.78
N THR A 27 17.59 19.99 -2.37
CA THR A 27 17.36 21.14 -3.24
C THR A 27 16.77 20.73 -4.60
N LEU A 28 16.91 19.47 -4.98
CA LEU A 28 16.32 18.93 -6.21
C LEU A 28 14.79 18.75 -6.10
N LEU A 29 14.23 18.72 -4.88
CA LEU A 29 12.79 18.60 -4.66
C LEU A 29 12.08 19.95 -4.88
N GLY A 30 11.10 19.95 -5.77
CA GLY A 30 10.40 21.15 -6.24
C GLY A 30 11.09 21.83 -7.42
N ASP A 31 12.23 21.30 -7.89
CA ASP A 31 12.96 21.76 -9.07
C ASP A 31 13.08 20.63 -10.10
N LYS A 32 14.08 19.76 -9.96
CA LYS A 32 14.29 18.60 -10.85
C LYS A 32 13.23 17.50 -10.64
N PHE A 33 12.79 17.33 -9.42
CA PHE A 33 11.74 16.40 -9.04
C PHE A 33 10.55 17.15 -8.44
N THR A 34 9.36 16.55 -8.46
CA THR A 34 8.24 17.07 -7.68
C THR A 34 8.61 17.14 -6.19
N SER A 35 7.84 17.86 -5.40
CA SER A 35 8.07 17.93 -3.94
C SER A 35 7.95 16.58 -3.23
N ASN A 36 7.37 15.57 -3.89
CA ASN A 36 7.27 14.19 -3.40
C ASN A 36 8.29 13.23 -4.05
N GLY A 37 9.15 13.72 -4.97
CA GLY A 37 10.26 12.97 -5.56
C GLY A 37 9.99 12.31 -6.92
N ALA A 38 8.82 12.55 -7.54
CA ALA A 38 8.51 12.05 -8.87
C ALA A 38 9.18 12.89 -9.97
N ASP A 39 9.33 12.31 -11.16
CA ASP A 39 9.72 13.05 -12.37
C ASP A 39 8.56 13.95 -12.82
N PRO A 40 8.72 15.29 -12.86
CA PRO A 40 7.64 16.20 -13.25
C PRO A 40 7.36 16.21 -14.76
N SER A 41 8.25 15.69 -15.61
CA SER A 41 8.15 15.82 -17.06
C SER A 41 7.03 14.96 -17.67
N ALA A 42 6.59 15.32 -18.86
CA ALA A 42 5.74 14.45 -19.68
C ALA A 42 6.54 13.26 -20.23
N SER A 43 5.86 12.15 -20.57
CA SER A 43 6.47 11.04 -21.32
C SER A 43 6.79 11.45 -22.76
N ALA A 44 7.74 10.76 -23.39
CA ALA A 44 8.18 11.07 -24.75
C ALA A 44 7.05 10.99 -25.79
N ASP A 45 6.08 10.11 -25.57
CA ASP A 45 4.90 9.94 -26.43
C ASP A 45 3.69 10.82 -26.00
N GLY A 46 3.83 11.58 -24.92
CA GLY A 46 2.79 12.47 -24.40
C GLY A 46 1.62 11.76 -23.68
N MET A 47 1.66 10.43 -23.54
CA MET A 47 0.60 9.71 -22.83
C MET A 47 0.57 10.00 -21.33
N ILE A 48 1.73 10.24 -20.72
CA ILE A 48 1.84 10.75 -19.34
C ILE A 48 2.08 12.25 -19.44
N PRO A 49 1.15 13.11 -18.95
CA PRO A 49 1.34 14.56 -18.98
C PRO A 49 2.41 15.01 -17.98
N ALA A 50 2.92 16.23 -18.14
CA ALA A 50 3.70 16.86 -17.10
C ALA A 50 2.86 17.00 -15.82
N TYR A 51 3.52 16.86 -14.67
CA TYR A 51 2.86 17.02 -13.37
C TYR A 51 2.46 18.48 -13.14
N SER A 52 1.20 18.72 -12.86
CA SER A 52 0.62 20.07 -12.68
C SER A 52 0.22 20.40 -11.23
N GLY A 53 0.67 19.60 -10.26
CA GLY A 53 0.36 19.79 -8.83
C GLY A 53 -0.73 18.85 -8.30
N GLY A 54 -1.34 18.03 -9.15
CA GLY A 54 -2.46 17.16 -8.78
C GLY A 54 -3.76 17.94 -8.55
N ILE A 55 -4.71 17.34 -7.82
CA ILE A 55 -6.00 17.97 -7.48
C ILE A 55 -6.01 18.31 -6.00
N THR A 56 -6.15 19.61 -5.70
CA THR A 56 -6.18 20.14 -4.33
C THR A 56 -7.49 20.81 -3.96
N ASN A 57 -8.39 20.95 -4.92
CA ASN A 57 -9.68 21.58 -4.71
C ASN A 57 -10.81 20.63 -5.12
N PRO A 58 -11.88 20.54 -4.32
CA PRO A 58 -13.06 19.77 -4.68
C PRO A 58 -13.68 20.22 -6.00
N PRO A 59 -14.20 19.29 -6.83
CA PRO A 59 -15.00 19.61 -8.00
C PRO A 59 -16.27 20.38 -7.62
N GLU A 60 -16.80 21.15 -8.58
CA GLU A 60 -18.08 21.83 -8.43
C GLU A 60 -19.20 20.85 -8.04
N GLY A 61 -19.99 21.24 -7.04
CA GLY A 61 -21.10 20.43 -6.50
C GLY A 61 -20.69 19.46 -5.39
N TYR A 62 -19.42 19.36 -5.04
CA TYR A 62 -19.00 18.55 -3.89
C TYR A 62 -19.52 19.16 -2.57
N VAL A 63 -20.05 18.30 -1.71
CA VAL A 63 -20.48 18.64 -0.36
C VAL A 63 -19.54 17.96 0.63
N ALA A 64 -18.98 18.72 1.56
CA ALA A 64 -18.05 18.22 2.55
C ALA A 64 -18.65 17.04 3.36
N GLY A 65 -17.90 15.93 3.47
CA GLY A 65 -18.35 14.70 4.10
C GLY A 65 -19.29 13.84 3.25
N GLY A 66 -19.65 14.31 2.05
CA GLY A 66 -20.45 13.54 1.09
C GLY A 66 -19.60 12.68 0.16
N ASP A 67 -20.28 12.00 -0.75
CA ASP A 67 -19.63 11.17 -1.75
C ASP A 67 -18.69 11.97 -2.66
N HIS A 68 -17.57 11.38 -3.02
CA HIS A 68 -16.64 11.98 -3.96
C HIS A 68 -17.23 12.04 -5.37
N ILE A 69 -17.28 13.25 -5.92
CA ILE A 69 -17.59 13.47 -7.33
C ILE A 69 -16.35 13.11 -8.16
N ASP A 70 -16.52 12.27 -9.18
CA ASP A 70 -15.44 11.94 -10.11
C ASP A 70 -15.03 13.20 -10.91
N PRO A 71 -13.81 13.75 -10.70
CA PRO A 71 -13.34 14.91 -11.47
C PRO A 71 -13.20 14.61 -12.97
N PHE A 72 -13.13 13.33 -13.32
CA PHE A 72 -12.86 12.84 -14.66
C PHE A 72 -14.06 12.11 -15.27
N ARG A 73 -15.28 12.32 -14.78
CA ARG A 73 -16.52 11.66 -15.23
C ARG A 73 -16.79 11.80 -16.73
N ASN A 74 -16.20 12.81 -17.36
CA ASN A 74 -16.35 13.06 -18.81
C ASN A 74 -15.27 12.36 -19.67
N ASP A 75 -14.23 11.80 -19.05
CA ASP A 75 -13.20 11.07 -19.77
C ASP A 75 -13.82 9.84 -20.44
N LYS A 76 -13.33 9.54 -21.63
CA LYS A 76 -13.63 8.30 -22.35
C LYS A 76 -12.37 7.45 -22.44
N PRO A 77 -12.49 6.13 -22.47
CA PRO A 77 -11.34 5.30 -22.76
C PRO A 77 -10.71 5.69 -24.10
N LEU A 78 -9.39 5.79 -24.11
CA LEU A 78 -8.61 5.99 -25.34
C LEU A 78 -8.65 4.71 -26.19
N PHE A 79 -8.57 3.57 -25.52
CA PHE A 79 -8.66 2.23 -26.10
C PHE A 79 -8.88 1.19 -25.00
N SER A 80 -9.22 -0.02 -25.40
CA SER A 80 -9.29 -1.18 -24.50
C SER A 80 -8.22 -2.20 -24.86
N ILE A 81 -7.53 -2.71 -23.86
CA ILE A 81 -6.57 -3.82 -23.99
C ILE A 81 -7.29 -5.12 -23.65
N THR A 82 -7.21 -6.08 -24.58
CA THR A 82 -7.82 -7.40 -24.48
C THR A 82 -6.81 -8.48 -24.87
N ALA A 83 -7.17 -9.75 -24.76
CA ALA A 83 -6.32 -10.85 -25.26
C ALA A 83 -5.93 -10.70 -26.74
N ALA A 84 -6.79 -10.07 -27.55
CA ALA A 84 -6.58 -9.96 -29.02
C ALA A 84 -5.51 -8.92 -29.39
N ASN A 85 -5.25 -7.91 -28.55
CA ASN A 85 -4.33 -6.81 -28.86
C ASN A 85 -3.26 -6.54 -27.82
N MET A 86 -3.18 -7.33 -26.74
CA MET A 86 -2.25 -7.09 -25.63
C MET A 86 -0.77 -7.12 -26.04
N GLU A 87 -0.42 -7.84 -27.10
CA GLU A 87 0.95 -7.90 -27.62
C GLU A 87 1.46 -6.53 -28.07
N GLN A 88 0.56 -5.65 -28.57
CA GLN A 88 0.90 -4.27 -28.95
C GLN A 88 1.34 -3.41 -27.77
N TYR A 89 0.98 -3.84 -26.56
CA TYR A 89 1.23 -3.12 -25.31
C TYR A 89 2.16 -3.90 -24.36
N GLU A 90 2.83 -4.93 -24.85
CA GLU A 90 3.59 -5.88 -24.03
C GLU A 90 4.57 -5.20 -23.06
N ASN A 91 5.26 -4.16 -23.53
CA ASN A 91 6.25 -3.43 -22.74
C ASN A 91 5.64 -2.55 -21.61
N ARG A 92 4.32 -2.36 -21.64
CA ARG A 92 3.53 -1.55 -20.69
C ARG A 92 2.59 -2.38 -19.82
N LEU A 93 2.72 -3.70 -19.87
CA LEU A 93 1.94 -4.63 -19.07
C LEU A 93 2.82 -5.43 -18.14
N SER A 94 2.31 -5.73 -16.93
CA SER A 94 2.92 -6.68 -16.01
C SER A 94 2.70 -8.13 -16.48
N VAL A 95 3.45 -9.06 -15.90
CA VAL A 95 3.21 -10.51 -16.13
C VAL A 95 1.81 -10.89 -15.67
N GLY A 96 1.36 -10.37 -14.53
CA GLY A 96 0.04 -10.61 -13.98
C GLY A 96 -1.07 -10.09 -14.87
N GLN A 97 -0.93 -8.87 -15.41
CA GLN A 97 -1.91 -8.30 -16.35
C GLN A 97 -2.03 -9.13 -17.63
N LYS A 98 -0.90 -9.54 -18.20
CA LYS A 98 -0.90 -10.42 -19.39
C LYS A 98 -1.60 -11.76 -19.08
N ALA A 99 -1.35 -12.33 -17.91
CA ALA A 99 -2.00 -13.57 -17.49
C ALA A 99 -3.52 -13.40 -17.28
N LEU A 100 -3.98 -12.28 -16.71
CA LEU A 100 -5.40 -11.96 -16.57
C LEU A 100 -6.07 -11.78 -17.92
N LEU A 101 -5.46 -11.03 -18.84
CA LEU A 101 -5.95 -10.82 -20.21
C LEU A 101 -6.03 -12.13 -21.00
N SER A 102 -5.09 -13.04 -20.78
CA SER A 102 -5.03 -14.35 -21.49
C SER A 102 -6.05 -15.37 -20.98
N ARG A 103 -6.77 -15.08 -19.88
CA ARG A 103 -7.78 -16.01 -19.35
C ARG A 103 -8.93 -16.18 -20.35
N LYS A 104 -9.24 -17.43 -20.70
CA LYS A 104 -10.35 -17.77 -21.61
C LYS A 104 -11.73 -17.49 -21.03
N LYS A 105 -11.84 -17.38 -19.71
CA LYS A 105 -13.11 -17.15 -19.02
C LYS A 105 -13.14 -15.74 -18.43
N GLY A 106 -14.32 -15.11 -18.46
CA GLY A 106 -14.58 -13.81 -17.86
C GLY A 106 -14.42 -12.62 -18.81
N ASN A 107 -13.71 -12.77 -19.94
CA ASN A 107 -13.51 -11.68 -20.91
C ASN A 107 -12.89 -10.42 -20.28
N TYR A 108 -11.84 -10.61 -19.47
CA TYR A 108 -11.14 -9.52 -18.85
C TYR A 108 -10.59 -8.54 -19.89
N ARG A 109 -10.79 -7.25 -19.65
CA ARG A 109 -10.19 -6.18 -20.44
C ARG A 109 -9.72 -5.06 -19.54
N MET A 110 -8.83 -4.23 -20.04
CA MET A 110 -8.37 -3.01 -19.39
C MET A 110 -8.75 -1.81 -20.24
N ASP A 111 -9.69 -1.02 -19.77
CA ASP A 111 -10.06 0.25 -20.41
C ASP A 111 -9.06 1.31 -19.99
N VAL A 112 -8.27 1.80 -20.95
CA VAL A 112 -7.20 2.77 -20.73
C VAL A 112 -7.72 4.17 -20.97
N TYR A 113 -7.56 5.02 -19.96
CA TYR A 113 -7.99 6.42 -19.97
C TYR A 113 -6.79 7.37 -20.08
N PRO A 114 -7.02 8.66 -20.40
CA PRO A 114 -5.98 9.67 -20.28
C PRO A 114 -5.36 9.67 -18.89
N SER A 115 -4.05 9.68 -18.80
CA SER A 115 -3.35 9.77 -17.51
C SER A 115 -3.61 11.10 -16.84
N ARG A 116 -4.03 11.02 -15.58
CA ARG A 116 -4.40 12.15 -14.75
C ARG A 116 -3.57 12.10 -13.47
N ARG A 117 -2.40 12.66 -13.48
CA ARG A 117 -1.50 12.69 -12.31
C ARG A 117 -2.14 13.50 -11.17
N SER A 118 -3.23 12.93 -10.63
CA SER A 118 -4.17 13.61 -9.72
C SER A 118 -3.67 13.70 -8.28
N CYS A 119 -2.66 12.90 -7.90
CA CYS A 119 -2.16 12.85 -6.54
C CYS A 119 -1.57 14.19 -6.11
N ALA A 120 -2.10 14.72 -5.01
CA ALA A 120 -1.62 15.91 -4.33
C ALA A 120 -1.54 15.65 -2.82
N LEU A 121 -0.67 16.38 -2.14
CA LEU A 121 -0.48 16.29 -0.70
C LEU A 121 -0.56 17.69 -0.07
N PRO A 122 -0.87 17.80 1.22
CA PRO A 122 -0.81 19.08 1.93
C PRO A 122 0.62 19.66 1.93
N GLN A 123 0.75 20.96 1.91
CA GLN A 123 2.07 21.62 1.88
C GLN A 123 2.98 21.19 3.03
N PHE A 124 2.43 21.02 4.24
CA PHE A 124 3.22 20.59 5.40
C PHE A 124 3.83 19.19 5.23
N VAL A 125 3.18 18.31 4.41
CA VAL A 125 3.71 16.98 4.08
C VAL A 125 4.89 17.10 3.10
N TYR A 126 4.79 17.98 2.10
CA TYR A 126 5.91 18.28 1.20
C TYR A 126 7.09 18.86 1.96
N ASP A 127 6.85 19.78 2.91
CA ASP A 127 7.90 20.38 3.73
C ASP A 127 8.57 19.33 4.64
N ALA A 128 7.78 18.39 5.16
CA ALA A 128 8.30 17.28 5.96
C ALA A 128 9.10 16.30 5.10
N THR A 129 8.63 15.98 3.90
CA THR A 129 9.35 15.14 2.91
C THR A 129 10.71 15.74 2.58
N LYS A 130 10.78 17.04 2.35
CA LYS A 130 12.04 17.76 2.10
C LYS A 130 12.99 17.67 3.30
N LYS A 131 12.48 17.78 4.53
CA LYS A 131 13.28 17.58 5.75
C LYS A 131 13.74 16.11 5.88
N ASN A 132 12.87 15.15 5.59
CA ASN A 132 13.21 13.73 5.65
C ASN A 132 14.34 13.36 4.68
N ALA A 133 14.37 13.95 3.47
CA ALA A 133 15.43 13.72 2.48
C ALA A 133 16.85 13.91 3.03
N THR A 134 17.02 14.76 4.04
CA THR A 134 18.33 15.06 4.64
C THR A 134 18.61 14.32 5.94
N ARG A 135 17.59 13.79 6.63
CA ARG A 135 17.74 13.23 7.97
C ARG A 135 17.34 11.76 8.09
N ALA A 136 16.39 11.30 7.26
CA ALA A 136 15.92 9.92 7.33
C ALA A 136 17.05 8.95 7.01
N ARG A 137 17.09 7.85 7.74
CA ARG A 137 18.09 6.80 7.56
C ARG A 137 17.50 5.43 7.79
N LEU A 138 17.98 4.45 7.05
CA LEU A 138 17.70 3.05 7.32
C LEU A 138 18.46 2.61 8.59
N ILE A 139 17.83 1.77 9.37
CA ILE A 139 18.43 1.13 10.56
C ILE A 139 18.28 -0.39 10.47
N ASP A 140 19.09 -1.13 11.20
CA ASP A 140 19.05 -2.58 11.32
C ASP A 140 18.95 -3.29 9.96
N ASP A 141 19.94 -3.04 9.09
CA ASP A 141 20.03 -3.59 7.73
C ASP A 141 18.78 -3.35 6.87
N GLY A 142 18.14 -2.20 7.07
CA GLY A 142 16.93 -1.81 6.34
C GLY A 142 15.62 -2.32 6.93
N ASN A 143 15.65 -2.96 8.09
CA ASN A 143 14.45 -3.45 8.77
C ASN A 143 13.70 -2.37 9.54
N GLY A 144 14.23 -1.15 9.56
CA GLY A 144 13.58 0.01 10.17
C GLY A 144 14.04 1.32 9.54
N VAL A 145 13.32 2.39 9.89
CA VAL A 145 13.61 3.77 9.51
C VAL A 145 13.66 4.63 10.76
N ALA A 146 14.70 5.45 10.86
CA ALA A 146 14.82 6.47 11.89
C ALA A 146 14.78 7.88 11.30
N ASP A 147 14.43 8.85 12.13
CA ASP A 147 14.46 10.29 11.86
C ASP A 147 13.53 10.76 10.73
N ALA A 148 12.54 9.94 10.33
CA ALA A 148 11.50 10.30 9.38
C ALA A 148 10.16 10.53 10.09
N ARG A 149 9.45 11.58 9.67
CA ARG A 149 8.07 11.89 10.11
C ARG A 149 7.32 12.61 9.03
N ILE A 150 6.03 12.38 8.98
CA ILE A 150 5.11 13.05 8.08
C ILE A 150 5.69 13.04 6.66
N GLY A 151 5.05 12.37 5.74
CA GLY A 151 5.56 12.21 4.39
C GLY A 151 6.66 11.14 4.26
N VAL A 152 7.10 10.93 3.03
CA VAL A 152 8.01 9.83 2.71
C VAL A 152 9.43 10.07 3.23
N PRO A 153 10.12 9.00 3.71
CA PRO A 153 11.47 9.13 4.23
C PRO A 153 12.53 9.38 3.14
N PHE A 154 12.38 8.79 1.96
CA PHE A 154 13.42 8.77 0.92
C PHE A 154 12.89 9.22 -0.44
N PRO A 155 12.50 10.50 -0.63
CA PRO A 155 11.89 10.97 -1.88
C PRO A 155 12.81 10.83 -3.10
N ILE A 156 14.11 10.71 -2.90
CA ILE A 156 15.11 10.40 -3.92
C ILE A 156 15.80 9.08 -3.51
N PRO A 157 15.13 7.93 -3.72
CA PRO A 157 15.60 6.66 -3.20
C PRO A 157 16.83 6.15 -3.94
N LYS A 158 17.73 5.49 -3.21
CA LYS A 158 18.99 4.89 -3.70
C LYS A 158 18.94 3.36 -3.66
N SER A 159 17.96 2.80 -2.97
CA SER A 159 17.83 1.35 -2.79
C SER A 159 16.37 0.90 -2.87
N PRO A 160 16.11 -0.39 -3.16
CA PRO A 160 14.76 -0.93 -3.17
C PRO A 160 14.08 -0.84 -1.80
N ILE A 161 14.85 -0.94 -0.71
CA ILE A 161 14.32 -0.85 0.66
C ILE A 161 13.87 0.58 0.98
N GLU A 162 14.53 1.60 0.46
CA GLU A 162 14.07 2.98 0.60
C GLU A 162 12.71 3.20 -0.08
N ILE A 163 12.49 2.60 -1.27
CA ILE A 163 11.20 2.65 -1.97
C ILE A 163 10.13 1.89 -1.17
N TYR A 164 10.47 0.72 -0.62
CA TYR A 164 9.59 -0.04 0.27
C TYR A 164 9.14 0.81 1.47
N TRP A 165 10.05 1.55 2.11
CA TRP A 165 9.71 2.41 3.23
C TRP A 165 8.91 3.64 2.80
N ASN A 166 9.12 4.19 1.61
CA ASN A 166 8.27 5.26 1.09
C ASN A 166 6.82 4.78 0.97
N HIS A 167 6.58 3.55 0.50
CA HIS A 167 5.24 2.98 0.49
C HIS A 167 4.64 2.89 1.90
N ASN A 168 5.42 2.46 2.88
CA ASN A 168 4.93 2.31 4.26
C ASN A 168 4.70 3.65 4.98
N PHE A 169 5.30 4.73 4.50
CA PHE A 169 5.22 6.07 5.09
C PHE A 169 4.49 7.09 4.21
N HIS A 170 3.89 6.66 3.09
CA HIS A 170 3.13 7.58 2.26
C HIS A 170 1.98 8.23 3.05
N TRP A 171 1.67 9.49 2.72
CA TRP A 171 0.64 10.24 3.40
C TRP A 171 -0.76 9.77 2.98
N HIS A 172 -1.59 9.41 3.97
CA HIS A 172 -3.02 9.13 3.81
C HIS A 172 -3.81 9.55 5.08
N GLY A 173 -3.41 10.70 5.68
CA GLY A 173 -3.93 11.17 6.96
C GLY A 173 -3.23 10.54 8.16
N HIS A 174 -3.34 11.20 9.33
CA HIS A 174 -2.81 10.62 10.57
C HIS A 174 -3.89 9.87 11.36
N ARG A 175 -5.14 10.17 11.12
CA ARG A 175 -6.30 9.46 11.71
C ARG A 175 -7.19 8.97 10.58
N TYR A 176 -7.87 7.88 10.81
CA TYR A 176 -8.69 7.26 9.78
C TYR A 176 -9.86 6.52 10.41
N HIS A 177 -11.04 6.74 9.89
CA HIS A 177 -12.22 5.93 10.16
C HIS A 177 -12.95 5.63 8.86
N ALA A 178 -13.40 4.40 8.69
CA ALA A 178 -14.25 4.02 7.58
C ALA A 178 -15.07 2.78 7.93
N VAL A 179 -16.22 2.65 7.28
CA VAL A 179 -16.88 1.36 7.13
C VAL A 179 -16.51 0.83 5.76
N THR A 180 -15.87 -0.32 5.73
CA THR A 180 -15.42 -0.97 4.51
C THR A 180 -16.28 -2.18 4.23
N SER A 181 -16.50 -2.44 2.96
CA SER A 181 -17.06 -3.69 2.48
C SER A 181 -16.07 -4.37 1.54
N GLY A 182 -16.17 -5.66 1.43
CA GLY A 182 -15.39 -6.46 0.52
C GLY A 182 -16.15 -7.73 0.20
N ALA A 183 -15.58 -8.59 -0.60
CA ALA A 183 -16.15 -9.90 -0.84
C ALA A 183 -15.09 -10.92 -1.27
N ASN A 184 -15.36 -12.17 -0.92
CA ASN A 184 -14.80 -13.31 -1.63
C ASN A 184 -15.74 -13.64 -2.77
N VAL A 185 -15.26 -13.56 -3.99
CA VAL A 185 -16.04 -13.82 -5.21
C VAL A 185 -15.51 -15.10 -5.84
N TYR A 186 -16.44 -16.02 -6.09
CA TYR A 186 -16.11 -17.33 -6.62
C TYR A 186 -16.39 -17.41 -8.11
N ASN A 187 -15.68 -18.30 -8.79
CA ASN A 187 -15.77 -18.47 -10.25
C ASN A 187 -17.15 -18.93 -10.73
N ASN A 188 -18.01 -19.44 -9.86
CA ASN A 188 -19.40 -19.79 -10.14
C ASN A 188 -20.39 -18.61 -9.95
N GLY A 189 -19.88 -17.42 -9.63
CA GLY A 189 -20.67 -16.20 -9.43
C GLY A 189 -21.21 -16.00 -8.02
N SER A 190 -21.04 -16.96 -7.11
CA SER A 190 -21.38 -16.73 -5.69
C SER A 190 -20.39 -15.78 -5.05
N LEU A 191 -20.84 -15.04 -4.03
CA LEU A 191 -19.98 -14.13 -3.29
C LEU A 191 -20.33 -14.16 -1.78
N THR A 192 -19.32 -13.93 -0.95
CA THR A 192 -19.47 -13.71 0.49
C THR A 192 -19.06 -12.29 0.81
N LYS A 193 -20.05 -11.45 1.16
CA LYS A 193 -19.81 -10.05 1.55
C LYS A 193 -19.17 -9.99 2.94
N ILE A 194 -18.16 -9.14 3.08
CA ILE A 194 -17.49 -8.83 4.33
C ILE A 194 -17.71 -7.35 4.61
N VAL A 195 -18.25 -7.02 5.78
CA VAL A 195 -18.38 -5.63 6.22
C VAL A 195 -17.60 -5.46 7.52
N ARG A 196 -16.79 -4.43 7.56
CA ARG A 196 -15.93 -4.12 8.70
C ARG A 196 -15.89 -2.61 8.93
N GLU A 197 -15.94 -2.22 10.16
CA GLU A 197 -15.69 -0.86 10.60
C GLU A 197 -14.24 -0.75 11.07
N ASP A 198 -13.49 0.19 10.54
CA ASP A 198 -12.05 0.33 10.69
C ASP A 198 -11.68 1.67 11.31
N TRP A 199 -10.75 1.64 12.26
CA TRP A 199 -10.08 2.80 12.84
C TRP A 199 -8.57 2.64 12.74
N ARG A 200 -7.87 3.73 12.42
CA ARG A 200 -6.41 3.73 12.35
C ARG A 200 -5.84 5.05 12.85
N TYR A 201 -4.77 4.96 13.63
CA TYR A 201 -3.97 6.09 14.08
C TYR A 201 -2.52 5.90 13.61
N ASN A 202 -2.01 6.83 12.79
CA ASN A 202 -0.69 6.75 12.20
C ASN A 202 0.30 7.63 12.99
N PHE A 203 1.11 7.03 13.86
CA PHE A 203 2.07 7.77 14.68
C PHE A 203 3.10 8.55 13.88
N TYR A 204 3.61 7.97 12.78
CA TYR A 204 4.59 8.63 11.92
C TYR A 204 4.00 9.87 11.22
N ALA A 205 2.71 9.91 11.03
CA ALA A 205 1.98 10.94 10.30
C ALA A 205 1.41 12.03 11.20
N ASP A 206 1.43 11.85 12.52
CA ASP A 206 0.89 12.81 13.48
C ASP A 206 1.76 14.08 13.55
N PRO A 207 1.22 15.28 13.22
CA PRO A 207 1.97 16.53 13.30
C PRO A 207 2.41 16.91 14.71
N GLN A 208 1.67 16.49 15.73
CA GLN A 208 1.88 16.84 17.14
C GLN A 208 2.32 15.66 18.00
N GLY A 209 2.34 14.45 17.45
CA GLY A 209 2.49 13.21 18.19
C GLY A 209 3.77 13.10 19.03
N PRO A 210 3.67 12.46 20.19
CA PRO A 210 4.80 12.19 21.06
C PRO A 210 5.73 11.17 20.40
N ILE A 211 6.90 11.61 20.07
CA ILE A 211 7.87 10.79 19.34
C ILE A 211 8.58 9.81 20.25
N SER A 212 8.86 10.21 21.50
CA SER A 212 9.73 9.45 22.41
C SER A 212 9.11 8.16 22.94
N GLN A 213 7.80 8.14 23.20
CA GLN A 213 7.11 6.95 23.73
C GLN A 213 6.69 5.97 22.63
N HIS A 214 6.59 6.44 21.39
CA HIS A 214 6.11 5.70 20.23
C HIS A 214 7.12 5.73 19.08
N ALA A 215 8.40 5.82 19.38
CA ALA A 215 9.45 5.97 18.38
C ALA A 215 9.49 4.81 17.36
N ASN A 216 9.09 3.61 17.79
CA ASN A 216 8.99 2.42 16.93
C ASN A 216 7.56 2.09 16.52
N ASP A 217 6.54 2.83 16.95
CA ASP A 217 5.17 2.60 16.53
C ASP A 217 4.94 3.24 15.15
N GLN A 218 4.44 2.44 14.21
CA GLN A 218 4.05 2.94 12.90
C GLN A 218 2.58 3.36 12.92
N PHE A 219 1.69 2.44 13.30
CA PHE A 219 0.28 2.74 13.45
C PHE A 219 -0.42 1.79 14.42
N ASN A 220 -1.51 2.26 15.01
CA ASN A 220 -2.52 1.42 15.62
C ASN A 220 -3.67 1.21 14.63
N TRP A 221 -4.20 0.00 14.59
CA TRP A 221 -5.39 -0.32 13.82
C TRP A 221 -6.37 -1.14 14.65
N MET A 222 -7.67 -0.90 14.45
CA MET A 222 -8.76 -1.70 15.00
C MET A 222 -9.81 -1.94 13.93
N GLY A 223 -10.29 -3.18 13.82
CA GLY A 223 -11.39 -3.55 12.95
C GLY A 223 -12.46 -4.33 13.71
N ILE A 224 -13.73 -4.01 13.47
CA ILE A 224 -14.88 -4.74 14.00
C ILE A 224 -15.74 -5.21 12.83
N TRP A 225 -15.90 -6.53 12.71
CA TRP A 225 -16.69 -7.14 11.64
C TRP A 225 -18.16 -7.03 11.93
N LYS A 226 -18.94 -6.62 10.93
CA LYS A 226 -20.41 -6.48 10.96
C LYS A 226 -21.08 -7.55 10.09
N ALA A 227 -20.39 -8.13 9.12
CA ALA A 227 -20.86 -9.18 8.24
C ALA A 227 -19.70 -10.06 7.74
N PRO A 228 -19.95 -11.31 7.33
CA PRO A 228 -21.21 -12.07 7.44
C PRO A 228 -21.52 -12.48 8.89
N PRO A 229 -22.67 -13.11 9.17
CA PRO A 229 -23.06 -13.49 10.53
C PRO A 229 -22.00 -14.26 11.33
N ARG A 230 -21.20 -15.12 10.68
CA ARG A 230 -20.12 -15.88 11.33
C ARG A 230 -19.01 -15.02 11.92
N PHE A 231 -18.83 -13.78 11.44
CA PHE A 231 -17.81 -12.83 11.92
C PHE A 231 -18.44 -11.66 12.71
N ASN A 232 -19.75 -11.50 12.66
CA ASN A 232 -20.41 -10.36 13.29
C ASN A 232 -20.07 -10.26 14.78
N GLY A 233 -19.63 -9.07 15.19
CA GLY A 233 -19.15 -8.79 16.55
C GLY A 233 -17.73 -9.29 16.86
N SER A 234 -17.05 -9.97 15.92
CA SER A 234 -15.61 -10.20 16.06
C SER A 234 -14.86 -8.89 15.96
N GLY A 235 -13.77 -8.76 16.71
CA GLY A 235 -12.94 -7.58 16.66
C GLY A 235 -11.46 -7.92 16.76
N PHE A 236 -10.65 -7.05 16.19
CA PHE A 236 -9.20 -7.15 16.23
C PHE A 236 -8.60 -5.77 16.47
N SER A 237 -7.60 -5.67 17.32
CA SER A 237 -6.81 -4.45 17.49
C SER A 237 -5.33 -4.79 17.41
N MET A 238 -4.59 -4.00 16.64
CA MET A 238 -3.18 -4.24 16.35
C MET A 238 -2.36 -2.97 16.57
N ILE A 239 -1.17 -3.14 17.13
CA ILE A 239 -0.09 -2.17 17.14
C ILE A 239 0.95 -2.65 16.12
N ASN A 240 1.15 -1.89 15.08
CA ASN A 240 2.17 -2.14 14.06
C ASN A 240 3.42 -1.32 14.36
N THR A 241 4.56 -1.98 14.40
CA THR A 241 5.85 -1.33 14.65
C THR A 241 6.62 -1.11 13.35
N ILE A 242 7.48 -0.10 13.34
CA ILE A 242 8.39 0.19 12.22
C ILE A 242 9.40 -0.94 12.12
N ASN A 243 10.22 -1.12 13.14
CA ASN A 243 11.19 -2.22 13.21
C ASN A 243 10.59 -3.41 13.95
N GLN A 244 10.02 -4.34 13.18
CA GLN A 244 9.37 -5.53 13.72
C GLN A 244 10.33 -6.60 14.23
N LEU A 245 11.62 -6.53 13.90
CA LEU A 245 12.65 -7.40 14.46
C LEU A 245 13.01 -6.98 15.87
N ALA A 246 13.11 -5.67 16.13
CA ALA A 246 13.36 -5.14 17.46
C ALA A 246 12.13 -5.28 18.37
N GLU A 247 10.95 -4.99 17.84
CA GLU A 247 9.68 -5.09 18.54
C GLU A 247 8.59 -5.62 17.63
N PRO A 248 8.24 -6.91 17.73
CA PRO A 248 7.23 -7.51 16.87
C PRO A 248 5.87 -6.85 17.00
N ARG A 249 5.11 -6.87 15.92
CA ARG A 249 3.71 -6.49 15.86
C ARG A 249 2.90 -7.16 16.97
N LYS A 250 2.03 -6.42 17.66
CA LYS A 250 1.19 -6.93 18.73
C LYS A 250 -0.28 -6.86 18.30
N GLY A 251 -1.04 -7.88 18.63
CA GLY A 251 -2.46 -7.91 18.30
C GLY A 251 -3.29 -8.61 19.38
N VAL A 252 -4.52 -8.14 19.54
CA VAL A 252 -5.54 -8.78 20.38
C VAL A 252 -6.81 -8.98 19.57
N MET A 253 -7.48 -10.07 19.80
CA MET A 253 -8.74 -10.41 19.13
C MET A 253 -9.85 -10.66 20.13
N PHE A 254 -11.04 -10.21 19.80
CA PHE A 254 -12.25 -10.50 20.54
C PHE A 254 -13.06 -11.59 19.82
N ASN A 255 -13.41 -12.62 20.57
CA ASN A 255 -14.28 -13.70 20.08
C ASN A 255 -15.68 -13.50 20.66
N PRO A 256 -16.71 -13.26 19.81
CA PRO A 256 -18.07 -12.99 20.26
C PRO A 256 -18.73 -14.20 20.93
N SER A 257 -18.42 -15.44 20.51
CA SER A 257 -19.00 -16.65 21.07
C SER A 257 -18.57 -16.89 22.51
N THR A 258 -17.33 -16.62 22.85
CA THR A 258 -16.78 -16.77 24.21
C THR A 258 -16.79 -15.47 25.01
N ARG A 259 -17.04 -14.34 24.36
CA ARG A 259 -16.93 -12.97 24.93
C ARG A 259 -15.57 -12.67 25.56
N ARG A 260 -14.52 -13.31 25.05
CA ARG A 260 -13.15 -13.16 25.56
C ARG A 260 -12.27 -12.40 24.57
N ILE A 261 -11.37 -11.59 25.16
CA ILE A 261 -10.24 -11.04 24.42
C ILE A 261 -9.06 -12.00 24.63
N MET A 262 -8.40 -12.31 23.54
CA MET A 262 -7.23 -13.18 23.52
C MET A 262 -6.10 -12.46 22.80
N GLN A 263 -4.86 -12.77 23.15
CA GLN A 263 -3.72 -12.39 22.35
C GLN A 263 -3.87 -13.04 20.97
N ALA A 264 -3.67 -12.26 19.92
CA ALA A 264 -3.70 -12.81 18.57
C ALA A 264 -2.53 -13.81 18.41
N PRO A 265 -2.77 -14.96 17.78
CA PRO A 265 -1.68 -15.88 17.45
C PRO A 265 -0.59 -15.17 16.64
N ALA A 266 0.67 -15.52 16.83
CA ALA A 266 1.77 -14.95 16.07
C ALA A 266 1.53 -15.02 14.56
N ALA A 267 0.99 -16.14 14.07
CA ALA A 267 0.61 -16.30 12.66
C ALA A 267 -0.42 -15.28 12.16
N ALA A 268 -1.31 -14.76 13.02
CA ALA A 268 -2.30 -13.74 12.63
C ALA A 268 -1.74 -12.32 12.56
N VAL A 269 -0.58 -12.08 13.16
CA VAL A 269 0.10 -10.78 13.18
C VAL A 269 1.40 -10.77 12.40
N THR A 270 1.89 -11.94 11.97
CA THR A 270 3.09 -12.10 11.14
C THR A 270 2.72 -12.43 9.69
N TYR A 271 3.72 -12.72 8.87
CA TYR A 271 3.61 -12.90 7.43
C TYR A 271 2.57 -13.91 6.94
N GLU A 272 2.49 -15.08 7.56
CA GLU A 272 1.90 -16.28 6.94
C GLU A 272 0.52 -16.63 7.48
N GLY A 273 -0.01 -15.79 8.35
CA GLY A 273 -1.36 -16.03 8.88
C GLY A 273 -2.40 -15.88 7.78
N PRO A 274 -3.09 -16.98 7.38
CA PRO A 274 -4.17 -16.85 6.41
C PRO A 274 -5.30 -16.01 7.01
N LEU A 275 -5.80 -15.05 6.24
CA LEU A 275 -6.95 -14.26 6.65
C LEU A 275 -8.22 -15.08 6.44
N SER A 276 -8.86 -15.48 7.52
CA SER A 276 -10.13 -16.25 7.49
C SER A 276 -11.26 -15.49 6.79
N THR A 277 -11.24 -14.18 6.83
CA THR A 277 -12.19 -13.31 6.12
C THR A 277 -11.99 -13.32 4.61
N ALA A 278 -10.81 -13.70 4.13
CA ALA A 278 -10.49 -13.83 2.71
C ALA A 278 -10.46 -15.30 2.23
N ASP A 279 -11.04 -16.24 2.99
CA ASP A 279 -11.07 -17.68 2.72
C ASP A 279 -9.69 -18.25 2.31
N GLY A 280 -8.61 -17.72 2.94
CA GLY A 280 -7.23 -18.15 2.69
C GLY A 280 -6.61 -17.63 1.38
N MET A 281 -7.31 -16.81 0.61
CA MET A 281 -6.75 -16.15 -0.58
C MET A 281 -5.68 -15.12 -0.21
N ARG A 282 -5.76 -14.54 1.00
CA ARG A 282 -4.78 -13.57 1.51
C ARG A 282 -4.08 -14.08 2.75
N GLN A 283 -2.88 -13.59 2.93
CA GLN A 283 -2.11 -13.68 4.17
C GLN A 283 -2.03 -12.31 4.85
N SER A 284 -1.61 -12.26 6.11
CA SER A 284 -1.54 -10.99 6.88
C SER A 284 -0.67 -9.93 6.21
N HIS A 285 0.38 -10.32 5.51
CA HIS A 285 1.27 -9.37 4.82
C HIS A 285 0.74 -8.89 3.46
N ASP A 286 -0.36 -9.44 2.94
CA ASP A 286 -0.95 -9.01 1.66
C ASP A 286 -1.82 -7.74 1.80
N MET A 287 -2.04 -7.28 3.02
CA MET A 287 -2.75 -6.03 3.26
C MET A 287 -1.97 -4.86 2.67
N PHE A 288 -2.67 -3.95 1.96
CA PHE A 288 -2.06 -2.81 1.25
C PHE A 288 -0.94 -3.25 0.27
N LEU A 289 -1.10 -4.39 -0.38
CA LEU A 289 -0.17 -5.11 -1.25
C LEU A 289 1.07 -5.66 -0.53
N PHE A 290 1.59 -4.99 0.46
CA PHE A 290 2.60 -5.53 1.35
C PHE A 290 2.64 -4.76 2.68
N SER A 291 2.33 -5.46 3.77
CA SER A 291 2.37 -4.92 5.12
C SER A 291 3.15 -5.87 6.04
N GLY A 292 4.29 -5.44 6.50
CA GLY A 292 5.11 -6.26 7.40
C GLY A 292 6.59 -5.92 7.29
N SER A 293 7.45 -6.67 7.96
CA SER A 293 8.89 -6.48 7.89
C SER A 293 9.45 -6.89 6.52
N PRO A 294 10.44 -6.21 5.97
CA PRO A 294 11.09 -6.61 4.72
C PRO A 294 12.09 -7.75 4.88
N ASP A 295 12.31 -8.25 6.10
CA ASP A 295 13.41 -9.12 6.53
C ASP A 295 13.48 -10.48 5.82
N ARG A 296 12.33 -11.03 5.40
CA ARG A 296 12.26 -12.37 4.81
C ARG A 296 12.58 -12.42 3.32
N TYR A 297 12.75 -11.25 2.70
CA TYR A 297 13.02 -11.14 1.27
C TYR A 297 14.36 -10.48 0.98
N ASN A 298 15.00 -10.91 -0.10
CA ASN A 298 16.03 -10.16 -0.79
C ASN A 298 15.34 -9.22 -1.78
N TRP A 299 15.59 -7.94 -1.67
CA TRP A 299 14.96 -6.91 -2.48
C TRP A 299 15.87 -6.44 -3.59
N ARG A 300 15.34 -6.32 -4.79
CA ARG A 300 16.05 -5.86 -5.98
C ARG A 300 15.25 -4.78 -6.70
N LEU A 301 15.91 -3.70 -7.09
CA LEU A 301 15.33 -2.67 -7.93
C LEU A 301 15.52 -3.06 -9.40
N LEU A 302 14.41 -3.22 -10.13
CA LEU A 302 14.41 -3.53 -11.56
C LEU A 302 14.39 -2.26 -12.44
N GLY A 303 14.26 -1.08 -11.82
CA GLY A 303 14.26 0.22 -12.50
C GLY A 303 12.89 0.88 -12.54
N LYS A 304 12.79 1.97 -13.31
CA LYS A 304 11.51 2.64 -13.62
C LYS A 304 10.94 2.14 -14.94
N ARG A 305 9.61 2.06 -15.03
CA ARG A 305 8.87 1.71 -16.24
C ARG A 305 7.60 2.55 -16.37
N GLU A 306 7.12 2.70 -17.60
CA GLU A 306 5.79 3.22 -17.89
C GLU A 306 4.85 2.03 -18.05
N ILE A 307 3.90 1.87 -17.13
CA ILE A 307 2.99 0.71 -17.03
C ILE A 307 1.55 1.21 -16.89
N PHE A 308 0.61 0.50 -17.51
CA PHE A 308 -0.81 0.73 -17.27
C PHE A 308 -1.19 0.22 -15.89
N VAL A 309 -1.60 1.12 -15.02
CA VAL A 309 -1.90 0.83 -13.61
C VAL A 309 -3.32 1.24 -13.24
N PRO A 310 -3.96 0.61 -12.25
CA PRO A 310 -5.22 1.10 -11.73
C PRO A 310 -5.04 2.50 -11.11
N TYR A 311 -5.93 3.44 -11.44
CA TYR A 311 -5.82 4.81 -10.96
C TYR A 311 -7.19 5.49 -10.95
N ASN A 312 -7.40 6.52 -10.13
CA ASN A 312 -8.62 7.34 -10.11
C ASN A 312 -9.93 6.54 -10.04
N ALA A 313 -10.04 5.65 -9.05
CA ALA A 313 -11.09 4.65 -8.91
C ALA A 313 -12.44 5.22 -8.41
N TYR A 314 -12.80 6.44 -8.80
CA TYR A 314 -14.01 7.11 -8.33
C TYR A 314 -15.28 6.37 -8.70
N LYS A 315 -15.40 5.86 -9.94
CA LYS A 315 -16.58 5.14 -10.40
C LYS A 315 -16.81 3.84 -9.63
N ALA A 316 -15.75 3.07 -9.39
CA ALA A 316 -15.85 1.81 -8.68
C ALA A 316 -16.30 1.97 -7.23
N SER A 317 -15.94 3.08 -6.58
CA SER A 317 -16.26 3.38 -5.18
C SER A 317 -17.41 4.39 -5.02
N ALA A 318 -18.12 4.72 -6.08
CA ALA A 318 -19.27 5.62 -6.01
C ALA A 318 -20.42 4.97 -5.23
N SER A 319 -21.22 5.76 -4.50
CA SER A 319 -22.39 5.29 -3.74
C SER A 319 -23.45 4.64 -4.63
N THR A 320 -23.48 5.00 -5.91
CA THR A 320 -24.38 4.41 -6.92
C THR A 320 -23.92 3.05 -7.42
N THR A 321 -22.70 2.63 -7.14
CA THR A 321 -22.15 1.33 -7.55
C THR A 321 -22.56 0.27 -6.52
N THR A 322 -23.15 -0.83 -7.00
CA THR A 322 -23.53 -1.95 -6.13
C THR A 322 -22.51 -3.08 -6.18
N HIS A 323 -22.52 -3.94 -5.17
CA HIS A 323 -21.64 -5.12 -5.15
C HIS A 323 -21.89 -6.02 -6.35
N GLU A 324 -23.15 -6.23 -6.72
CA GLU A 324 -23.58 -7.08 -7.82
C GLU A 324 -23.15 -6.53 -9.19
N ALA A 325 -23.13 -5.21 -9.33
CA ALA A 325 -22.68 -4.55 -10.55
C ALA A 325 -21.15 -4.60 -10.73
N LEU A 326 -20.41 -4.45 -9.63
CA LEU A 326 -18.95 -4.44 -9.65
C LEU A 326 -18.35 -5.85 -9.59
N MET A 327 -18.90 -6.74 -8.75
CA MET A 327 -18.29 -8.03 -8.40
C MET A 327 -18.83 -9.15 -9.28
N THR A 328 -18.28 -9.29 -10.47
CA THR A 328 -18.64 -10.33 -11.44
C THR A 328 -17.75 -11.57 -11.31
N PRO A 329 -18.16 -12.76 -11.84
CA PRO A 329 -17.29 -13.95 -11.82
C PRO A 329 -15.94 -13.71 -12.48
N PHE A 330 -14.88 -14.29 -11.94
CA PHE A 330 -13.46 -14.27 -12.39
C PHE A 330 -12.70 -12.95 -12.19
N HIS A 331 -13.35 -11.79 -12.22
CA HIS A 331 -12.75 -10.47 -12.03
C HIS A 331 -13.82 -9.40 -11.76
N PRO A 332 -13.49 -8.27 -11.15
CA PRO A 332 -14.41 -7.13 -11.10
C PRO A 332 -14.81 -6.67 -12.51
N ASN A 333 -16.03 -6.15 -12.63
CA ASN A 333 -16.56 -5.65 -13.89
C ASN A 333 -15.69 -4.52 -14.46
N PRO A 334 -15.07 -4.70 -15.64
CA PRO A 334 -14.18 -3.70 -16.23
C PRO A 334 -14.83 -2.34 -16.48
N ASP A 335 -16.16 -2.29 -16.65
CA ASP A 335 -16.88 -1.03 -16.84
C ASP A 335 -16.75 -0.04 -15.67
N TYR A 336 -16.37 -0.53 -14.52
CA TYR A 336 -16.15 0.27 -13.30
C TYR A 336 -14.68 0.56 -13.01
N LEU A 337 -13.77 -0.07 -13.74
CA LEU A 337 -12.33 0.04 -13.51
C LEU A 337 -11.72 1.08 -14.47
N ARG A 338 -10.67 1.74 -13.99
CA ARG A 338 -9.93 2.72 -14.77
C ARG A 338 -8.44 2.39 -14.70
N TYR A 339 -7.79 2.30 -15.87
CA TYR A 339 -6.36 2.13 -16.00
C TYR A 339 -5.76 3.35 -16.70
N GLU A 340 -4.62 3.78 -16.24
CA GLU A 340 -3.89 4.92 -16.77
C GLU A 340 -2.40 4.54 -16.94
N LEU A 341 -1.71 5.17 -17.88
CA LEU A 341 -0.27 4.99 -18.02
C LEU A 341 0.44 5.84 -16.99
N HIS A 342 1.24 5.24 -16.10
CA HIS A 342 2.04 5.94 -15.10
C HIS A 342 3.49 5.45 -15.10
N ARG A 343 4.41 6.29 -14.62
CA ARG A 343 5.76 5.86 -14.28
C ARG A 343 5.73 5.17 -12.93
N VAL A 344 6.29 3.98 -12.90
CA VAL A 344 6.37 3.17 -11.69
C VAL A 344 7.79 2.70 -11.44
N TRP A 345 8.18 2.63 -10.19
CA TRP A 345 9.33 1.86 -9.77
C TRP A 345 8.95 0.39 -9.73
N VAL A 346 9.82 -0.48 -10.27
CA VAL A 346 9.58 -1.92 -10.26
C VAL A 346 10.56 -2.58 -9.29
N LEU A 347 10.00 -3.20 -8.24
CA LEU A 347 10.76 -3.91 -7.21
C LEU A 347 10.50 -5.41 -7.32
N GLU A 348 11.54 -6.19 -7.12
CA GLU A 348 11.43 -7.63 -6.93
C GLU A 348 11.83 -7.99 -5.51
N ALA A 349 11.03 -8.84 -4.86
CA ALA A 349 11.29 -9.43 -3.57
C ALA A 349 11.32 -10.94 -3.71
N THR A 350 12.46 -11.57 -3.41
CA THR A 350 12.67 -13.02 -3.48
C THR A 350 12.94 -13.56 -2.08
N GLN A 351 12.25 -14.61 -1.66
CA GLN A 351 12.44 -15.17 -0.32
C GLN A 351 13.92 -15.48 -0.05
N LYS A 352 14.37 -15.19 1.16
CA LYS A 352 15.70 -15.55 1.62
C LYS A 352 15.80 -17.05 1.91
N ASP A 353 17.01 -17.58 1.84
CA ASP A 353 17.31 -18.95 2.26
C ASP A 353 16.88 -19.18 3.72
N GLY A 354 16.40 -20.38 4.00
CA GLY A 354 15.90 -20.76 5.33
C GLY A 354 14.42 -20.46 5.58
N PHE A 355 13.78 -19.65 4.74
CA PHE A 355 12.33 -19.44 4.80
C PHE A 355 11.61 -20.32 3.77
N ARG A 356 10.39 -20.75 4.11
CA ARG A 356 9.49 -21.43 3.18
C ARG A 356 8.17 -20.66 3.15
N MET A 357 7.98 -19.92 2.09
CA MET A 357 6.79 -19.07 1.93
C MET A 357 5.98 -19.52 0.72
N LYS A 358 4.65 -19.50 0.82
CA LYS A 358 3.76 -19.72 -0.33
C LYS A 358 4.06 -18.72 -1.44
N GLN A 359 4.36 -17.48 -1.06
CA GLN A 359 4.66 -16.35 -1.94
C GLN A 359 6.18 -16.14 -1.99
N ALA A 360 6.87 -17.00 -2.72
CA ALA A 360 8.33 -17.06 -2.72
C ALA A 360 8.99 -15.90 -3.49
N ARG A 361 8.32 -15.37 -4.52
CA ARG A 361 8.78 -14.21 -5.29
C ARG A 361 7.60 -13.28 -5.57
N ARG A 362 7.84 -11.97 -5.45
CA ARG A 362 6.86 -10.93 -5.72
C ARG A 362 7.50 -9.83 -6.56
N VAL A 363 6.75 -9.29 -7.52
CA VAL A 363 7.14 -8.10 -8.28
C VAL A 363 6.13 -7.01 -7.98
N PHE A 364 6.59 -5.89 -7.46
CA PHE A 364 5.76 -4.73 -7.11
C PHE A 364 5.95 -3.61 -8.11
N TYR A 365 4.85 -2.92 -8.39
CA TYR A 365 4.81 -1.72 -9.24
C TYR A 365 4.37 -0.55 -8.38
N VAL A 366 5.28 0.37 -8.12
CA VAL A 366 5.13 1.47 -7.17
C VAL A 366 4.96 2.77 -7.93
N ASP A 367 3.85 3.43 -7.74
CA ASP A 367 3.60 4.74 -8.36
C ASP A 367 4.61 5.79 -7.89
N GLU A 368 5.18 6.55 -8.81
CA GLU A 368 6.17 7.56 -8.44
C GLU A 368 5.55 8.82 -7.82
N ASP A 369 4.27 9.12 -8.13
CA ASP A 369 3.59 10.30 -7.62
C ASP A 369 3.12 10.10 -6.17
N SER A 370 2.61 8.92 -5.83
CA SER A 370 2.01 8.61 -4.52
C SER A 370 2.84 7.71 -3.63
N TRP A 371 3.84 7.01 -4.17
CA TRP A 371 4.59 5.93 -3.50
C TRP A 371 3.76 4.72 -3.09
N ILE A 372 2.52 4.60 -3.57
CA ILE A 372 1.66 3.46 -3.28
C ILE A 372 2.06 2.28 -4.18
N PHE A 373 2.10 1.09 -3.61
CA PHE A 373 2.15 -0.14 -4.39
C PHE A 373 0.82 -0.32 -5.11
N LEU A 374 0.81 -0.15 -6.45
CA LEU A 374 -0.41 -0.26 -7.25
C LEU A 374 -0.68 -1.67 -7.75
N MET A 375 0.36 -2.47 -7.97
CA MET A 375 0.21 -3.84 -8.42
C MET A 375 1.28 -4.74 -7.81
N SER A 376 0.96 -6.03 -7.69
CA SER A 376 1.90 -7.08 -7.33
C SER A 376 1.62 -8.35 -8.10
N ASP A 377 2.63 -8.89 -8.78
CA ASP A 377 2.63 -10.22 -9.39
C ASP A 377 3.31 -11.19 -8.40
N ILE A 378 2.62 -12.26 -8.02
CA ILE A 378 3.02 -13.13 -6.90
C ILE A 378 3.22 -14.57 -7.38
N PHE A 379 4.42 -15.09 -7.13
CA PHE A 379 4.86 -16.40 -7.60
C PHE A 379 5.20 -17.34 -6.44
N ASN A 380 4.98 -18.63 -6.65
CA ASN A 380 5.37 -19.65 -5.71
C ASN A 380 6.87 -20.02 -5.89
N ASN A 381 7.33 -21.03 -5.14
CA ASN A 381 8.73 -21.51 -5.19
C ASN A 381 9.12 -22.28 -6.48
N ARG A 382 8.16 -22.53 -7.38
CA ARG A 382 8.39 -23.07 -8.73
C ARG A 382 8.34 -22.00 -9.81
N ASP A 383 8.30 -20.72 -9.38
CA ASP A 383 8.13 -19.56 -10.26
C ASP A 383 6.81 -19.55 -11.04
N GLU A 384 5.79 -20.24 -10.55
CA GLU A 384 4.44 -20.22 -11.12
C GLU A 384 3.70 -19.01 -10.56
N LEU A 385 3.05 -18.20 -11.42
CA LEU A 385 2.21 -17.08 -11.02
C LEU A 385 0.94 -17.61 -10.32
N ILE A 386 0.82 -17.37 -9.02
CA ILE A 386 -0.29 -17.87 -8.21
C ILE A 386 -1.32 -16.80 -7.85
N TYR A 387 -0.88 -15.55 -7.71
CA TYR A 387 -1.77 -14.41 -7.45
C TYR A 387 -1.37 -13.18 -8.26
N VAL A 388 -2.36 -12.36 -8.58
CA VAL A 388 -2.20 -11.01 -9.11
C VAL A 388 -2.99 -10.08 -8.21
N GLN A 389 -2.33 -9.03 -7.70
CA GLN A 389 -2.98 -8.06 -6.83
C GLN A 389 -2.93 -6.67 -7.44
N HIS A 390 -4.10 -6.02 -7.55
CA HIS A 390 -4.26 -4.67 -8.07
C HIS A 390 -4.88 -3.78 -7.01
N ALA A 391 -4.22 -2.68 -6.67
CA ALA A 391 -4.73 -1.63 -5.79
C ALA A 391 -5.30 -0.49 -6.62
N PHE A 392 -6.49 -0.08 -6.27
CA PHE A 392 -7.20 1.03 -6.88
C PHE A 392 -7.16 2.21 -5.91
N ILE A 393 -6.64 3.34 -6.39
CA ILE A 393 -6.48 4.54 -5.59
C ILE A 393 -7.34 5.67 -6.13
N LYS A 394 -7.66 6.65 -5.27
CA LYS A 394 -8.19 7.94 -5.68
C LYS A 394 -7.63 9.05 -4.82
N ASN A 395 -7.62 10.26 -5.34
CA ASN A 395 -7.25 11.44 -4.60
C ASN A 395 -8.44 11.95 -3.80
N TYR A 396 -8.26 12.15 -2.49
CA TYR A 396 -9.21 12.83 -1.60
C TYR A 396 -8.86 14.32 -1.66
N TYR A 397 -9.52 15.03 -2.57
CA TYR A 397 -9.17 16.41 -2.93
C TYR A 397 -9.49 17.42 -1.83
N GLU A 398 -10.42 17.12 -0.92
CA GLU A 398 -10.78 17.96 0.23
C GLU A 398 -9.74 17.91 1.37
N ALA A 399 -8.98 16.79 1.44
CA ALA A 399 -7.91 16.61 2.41
C ALA A 399 -6.68 16.04 1.67
N PRO A 400 -6.05 16.83 0.78
CA PRO A 400 -5.21 16.31 -0.30
C PRO A 400 -4.39 15.08 0.10
N ALA A 401 -4.84 13.92 -0.37
CA ALA A 401 -4.19 12.64 -0.10
C ALA A 401 -4.55 11.61 -1.18
N CYS A 402 -3.55 10.90 -1.72
CA CYS A 402 -3.84 9.70 -2.49
C CYS A 402 -4.12 8.55 -1.55
N VAL A 403 -5.34 8.05 -1.60
CA VAL A 403 -5.83 7.03 -0.69
C VAL A 403 -6.01 5.72 -1.43
N PHE A 404 -5.51 4.67 -0.80
CA PHE A 404 -5.81 3.29 -1.16
C PHE A 404 -7.30 3.04 -0.95
N GLU A 405 -8.05 2.93 -2.04
CA GLU A 405 -9.50 2.82 -1.97
C GLU A 405 -9.95 1.39 -1.78
N PHE A 406 -9.42 0.48 -2.59
CA PHE A 406 -9.61 -0.97 -2.47
C PHE A 406 -8.53 -1.71 -3.25
N ASP A 407 -8.42 -2.99 -3.01
CA ASP A 407 -7.60 -3.86 -3.84
C ASP A 407 -8.28 -5.19 -4.15
N VAL A 408 -7.80 -5.80 -5.22
CA VAL A 408 -8.30 -7.08 -5.75
C VAL A 408 -7.16 -8.07 -5.78
N MET A 409 -7.29 -9.17 -5.03
CA MET A 409 -6.38 -10.32 -5.08
C MET A 409 -6.99 -11.40 -5.94
N HIS A 410 -6.48 -11.59 -7.14
CA HIS A 410 -6.91 -12.64 -8.07
C HIS A 410 -6.14 -13.94 -7.79
N ASP A 411 -6.86 -15.03 -7.54
CA ASP A 411 -6.29 -16.38 -7.53
C ASP A 411 -6.16 -16.89 -8.97
N MET A 412 -4.92 -17.06 -9.42
CA MET A 412 -4.62 -17.47 -10.79
C MET A 412 -4.85 -18.97 -11.03
N THR A 413 -5.02 -19.75 -9.97
CA THR A 413 -5.18 -21.21 -10.04
C THR A 413 -6.64 -21.63 -10.27
N ASN A 414 -7.58 -20.92 -9.64
CA ASN A 414 -9.00 -21.33 -9.65
C ASN A 414 -9.95 -20.27 -10.21
N GLY A 415 -9.50 -19.02 -10.38
CA GLY A 415 -10.32 -17.92 -10.91
C GLY A 415 -11.21 -17.25 -9.89
N ASN A 416 -11.06 -17.57 -8.63
CA ASN A 416 -11.67 -16.79 -7.53
C ASN A 416 -10.90 -15.48 -7.31
N TYR A 417 -11.50 -14.52 -6.63
CA TYR A 417 -10.77 -13.34 -6.16
C TYR A 417 -11.37 -12.80 -4.86
N ASN A 418 -10.55 -12.10 -4.12
CA ASN A 418 -10.99 -11.30 -2.98
C ASN A 418 -10.84 -9.82 -3.30
N ILE A 419 -11.88 -9.04 -3.00
CA ILE A 419 -11.85 -7.58 -3.01
C ILE A 419 -11.99 -7.09 -1.57
N ASP A 420 -11.13 -6.16 -1.13
CA ASP A 420 -11.14 -5.67 0.25
C ASP A 420 -10.99 -4.13 0.29
N HIS A 421 -11.37 -3.53 1.42
CA HIS A 421 -11.34 -2.09 1.72
C HIS A 421 -12.31 -1.20 0.91
N ILE A 422 -13.08 -1.74 -0.02
CA ILE A 422 -14.03 -0.92 -0.79
C ILE A 422 -15.13 -0.36 0.13
N LYS A 423 -15.57 0.87 -0.14
CA LYS A 423 -16.50 1.60 0.75
C LYS A 423 -17.92 1.71 0.17
N LEU A 424 -18.34 0.72 -0.64
CA LEU A 424 -19.63 0.74 -1.30
C LEU A 424 -20.79 0.90 -0.31
N GLY A 425 -21.57 1.97 -0.48
CA GLY A 425 -22.73 2.27 0.35
C GLY A 425 -22.43 2.90 1.71
N PHE A 426 -21.16 3.21 2.02
CA PHE A 426 -20.75 3.74 3.32
C PHE A 426 -20.08 5.13 3.24
N GLY A 427 -19.89 5.65 2.04
CA GLY A 427 -19.19 6.92 1.81
C GLY A 427 -17.66 6.83 1.95
N PRO A 428 -16.95 7.94 1.71
CA PRO A 428 -15.50 7.98 1.80
C PRO A 428 -15.00 7.78 3.24
N ALA A 429 -13.72 7.46 3.39
CA ALA A 429 -13.07 7.45 4.70
C ALA A 429 -12.98 8.86 5.27
N ASP A 430 -13.17 8.99 6.57
CA ASP A 430 -12.85 10.20 7.32
C ASP A 430 -11.37 10.15 7.70
N LEU A 431 -10.56 11.06 7.16
CA LEU A 431 -9.10 11.13 7.39
C LEU A 431 -8.72 12.03 8.56
N ASP A 432 -9.69 12.68 9.19
CA ASP A 432 -9.51 13.56 10.37
C ASP A 432 -10.43 13.17 11.54
N TYR A 433 -10.85 11.91 11.56
CA TYR A 433 -11.70 11.38 12.63
C TYR A 433 -11.03 11.53 13.99
N ASP A 434 -11.79 11.96 15.01
CA ASP A 434 -11.25 12.19 16.36
C ASP A 434 -10.85 10.87 17.03
N LEU A 435 -9.55 10.59 17.05
CA LEU A 435 -8.92 9.39 17.61
C LEU A 435 -7.70 9.75 18.44
N ASP A 436 -7.52 8.99 19.51
CA ASP A 436 -6.35 9.00 20.38
C ASP A 436 -5.72 7.60 20.44
N PRO A 437 -4.40 7.45 20.67
CA PRO A 437 -3.76 6.15 20.83
C PRO A 437 -4.44 5.24 21.88
N SER A 438 -5.08 5.79 22.92
CA SER A 438 -5.83 5.04 23.93
C SER A 438 -7.16 4.43 23.42
N ASP A 439 -7.60 4.81 22.22
CA ASP A 439 -8.76 4.20 21.53
C ASP A 439 -8.46 2.82 20.96
N PHE A 440 -7.26 2.29 21.19
CA PHE A 440 -6.80 1.00 20.70
C PHE A 440 -6.45 0.05 21.84
N GLY A 441 -6.22 -1.22 21.49
CA GLY A 441 -5.89 -2.28 22.46
C GLY A 441 -7.10 -2.92 23.12
N SER A 442 -6.86 -3.77 24.10
CA SER A 442 -7.86 -4.68 24.71
C SER A 442 -9.05 -3.95 25.31
N SER A 443 -8.79 -2.91 26.10
CA SER A 443 -9.86 -2.17 26.82
C SER A 443 -10.74 -1.39 25.84
N ALA A 444 -10.12 -0.75 24.86
CA ALA A 444 -10.83 0.00 23.83
C ALA A 444 -11.68 -0.92 22.92
N LEU A 445 -11.09 -2.05 22.50
CA LEU A 445 -11.81 -3.06 21.71
C LEU A 445 -13.07 -3.56 22.44
N ARG A 446 -12.95 -3.84 23.75
CA ARG A 446 -14.11 -4.25 24.56
C ARG A 446 -15.19 -3.16 24.65
N ARG A 447 -14.79 -1.89 24.83
CA ARG A 447 -15.73 -0.76 24.89
C ARG A 447 -16.48 -0.58 23.55
N LYS A 448 -15.79 -0.69 22.42
CA LYS A 448 -16.39 -0.50 21.08
C LYS A 448 -17.34 -1.65 20.70
N ILE A 449 -17.04 -2.89 21.09
CA ILE A 449 -17.90 -4.06 20.80
C ILE A 449 -19.12 -4.11 21.73
N GLY A 450 -18.99 -3.63 22.96
CA GLY A 450 -20.09 -3.62 23.94
C GLY A 450 -21.13 -2.51 23.72
N ARG A 451 -20.94 -1.67 22.75
CA ARG A 451 -21.89 -0.66 22.27
C ARG A 451 -22.67 -1.18 21.07
#